data_9390741613cc96ce030cc5c0383c83d5
#
_entry.id   9390741613cc96ce030cc5c0383c83d5
#
_cell.length_a   1.000
_cell.length_b   1.000
_cell.length_c   1.000
_cell.angle_alpha   90.00
_cell.angle_beta   90.00
_cell.angle_gamma   90.00
#
_symmetry.space_group_name_H-M   'P 1'
#
loop_
_entity.id
_entity.type
_entity.pdbx_description
1 polymer ?
#
loop_
_entity_poly.entity_id
_entity_poly.type
_entity_poly.pdbx_seq_one_letter_code
_entity_poly.pdbx_strand_id
1 'polypeptide(L)'
;MKIIGRLVLAAIIVAVISFFAAPGVAFFAIRSAADANDAAALSRLIDYTAVRQSLRPQLTGNPAAQAPAPSFLEDPIGAVRRQFEQAVPALGPTPDTYLTPAAVGALTRGEGRYASQRTAVPGAEQRRDPFPEPVFWGVNRARMAVTDEGGSKTVFTFERRGPFDWRLVHIGLPEGVSPAARPAPAPVAALSASKNGG
;
A
#
# COMPACT_ATOMS: atom_id res chain seq x y z
N MET A 1 34.40 22.98 -27.93
CA MET A 1 33.36 23.64 -27.11
C MET A 1 31.94 23.09 -27.34
N LYS A 2 31.46 22.88 -28.59
CA LYS A 2 30.09 22.38 -28.85
C LYS A 2 29.78 20.97 -28.30
N ILE A 3 30.78 20.07 -28.27
CA ILE A 3 30.63 18.68 -27.78
C ILE A 3 30.46 18.69 -26.25
N ILE A 4 31.26 19.44 -25.52
CA ILE A 4 31.17 19.53 -24.04
C ILE A 4 29.82 20.10 -23.62
N GLY A 5 29.32 21.14 -24.31
CA GLY A 5 28.00 21.70 -24.03
C GLY A 5 26.87 20.68 -24.25
N ARG A 6 26.95 19.83 -25.27
CA ARG A 6 25.97 18.75 -25.50
C ARG A 6 26.05 17.66 -24.44
N LEU A 7 27.22 17.29 -23.98
CA LEU A 7 27.39 16.31 -22.91
C LEU A 7 26.84 16.81 -21.57
N VAL A 8 27.13 18.09 -21.25
CA VAL A 8 26.56 18.72 -20.03
C VAL A 8 25.04 18.77 -20.09
N LEU A 9 24.49 19.19 -21.24
CA LEU A 9 23.03 19.20 -21.42
C LEU A 9 22.43 17.80 -21.28
N ALA A 10 23.04 16.78 -21.89
CA ALA A 10 22.58 15.40 -21.76
C ALA A 10 22.64 14.93 -20.32
N ALA A 11 23.71 15.23 -19.58
CA ALA A 11 23.82 14.88 -18.15
C ALA A 11 22.72 15.53 -17.29
N ILE A 12 22.41 16.80 -17.55
CA ILE A 12 21.32 17.51 -16.87
C ILE A 12 19.98 16.83 -17.18
N ILE A 13 19.70 16.51 -18.43
CA ILE A 13 18.45 15.83 -18.82
C ILE A 13 18.32 14.49 -18.12
N VAL A 14 19.37 13.67 -18.10
CA VAL A 14 19.40 12.38 -17.41
C VAL A 14 19.16 12.57 -15.90
N ALA A 15 19.81 13.55 -15.28
CA ALA A 15 19.61 13.84 -13.86
C ALA A 15 18.15 14.24 -13.54
N VAL A 16 17.55 15.07 -14.38
CA VAL A 16 16.15 15.48 -14.24
C VAL A 16 15.21 14.29 -14.41
N ILE A 17 15.40 13.48 -15.45
CA ILE A 17 14.57 12.28 -15.65
C ILE A 17 14.72 11.32 -14.48
N SER A 18 15.93 11.04 -14.01
CA SER A 18 16.20 10.16 -12.88
C SER A 18 15.55 10.68 -11.58
N PHE A 19 15.60 11.99 -11.36
CA PHE A 19 14.98 12.63 -10.21
C PHE A 19 13.47 12.44 -10.19
N PHE A 20 12.80 12.63 -11.32
CA PHE A 20 11.36 12.45 -11.42
C PHE A 20 10.94 10.97 -11.50
N ALA A 21 11.77 10.08 -12.00
CA ALA A 21 11.48 8.64 -12.03
C ALA A 21 11.70 7.95 -10.67
N ALA A 22 12.45 8.56 -9.76
CA ALA A 22 12.87 7.95 -8.49
C ALA A 22 11.71 7.39 -7.61
N PRO A 23 10.55 8.06 -7.46
CA PRO A 23 9.44 7.46 -6.70
C PRO A 23 8.88 6.19 -7.35
N GLY A 24 8.82 6.14 -8.69
CA GLY A 24 8.44 4.93 -9.42
C GLY A 24 9.41 3.79 -9.18
N VAL A 25 10.71 4.09 -9.23
CA VAL A 25 11.76 3.11 -8.92
C VAL A 25 11.61 2.58 -7.50
N ALA A 26 11.32 3.45 -6.52
CA ALA A 26 11.09 3.04 -5.13
C ALA A 26 9.86 2.12 -5.01
N PHE A 27 8.77 2.38 -5.73
CA PHE A 27 7.59 1.52 -5.75
C PHE A 27 7.93 0.12 -6.28
N PHE A 28 8.60 0.01 -7.42
CA PHE A 28 9.00 -1.28 -7.98
C PHE A 28 10.05 -2.00 -7.13
N ALA A 29 10.95 -1.27 -6.46
CA ALA A 29 11.88 -1.85 -5.52
C ALA A 29 11.16 -2.48 -4.31
N ILE A 30 10.11 -1.83 -3.78
CA ILE A 30 9.28 -2.40 -2.70
C ILE A 30 8.58 -3.67 -3.19
N ARG A 31 7.96 -3.66 -4.38
CA ARG A 31 7.32 -4.85 -4.95
C ARG A 31 8.31 -6.01 -5.08
N SER A 32 9.45 -5.75 -5.69
CA SER A 32 10.51 -6.76 -5.87
C SER A 32 11.04 -7.31 -4.55
N ALA A 33 11.27 -6.45 -3.55
CA ALA A 33 11.71 -6.87 -2.22
C ALA A 33 10.64 -7.69 -1.48
N ALA A 34 9.36 -7.32 -1.66
CA ALA A 34 8.24 -8.05 -1.10
C ALA A 34 8.11 -9.46 -1.72
N ASP A 35 8.23 -9.56 -3.04
CA ASP A 35 8.18 -10.82 -3.78
C ASP A 35 9.37 -11.75 -3.43
N ALA A 36 10.55 -11.15 -3.21
CA ALA A 36 11.73 -11.86 -2.73
C ALA A 36 11.69 -12.19 -1.22
N ASN A 37 10.66 -11.76 -0.48
CA ASN A 37 10.57 -11.84 0.98
C ASN A 37 11.79 -11.22 1.69
N ASP A 38 12.38 -10.18 1.10
CA ASP A 38 13.55 -9.47 1.63
C ASP A 38 13.14 -8.37 2.61
N ALA A 39 13.02 -8.76 3.89
CA ALA A 39 12.68 -7.83 4.97
C ALA A 39 13.73 -6.74 5.16
N ALA A 40 15.02 -7.03 4.87
CA ALA A 40 16.08 -6.05 5.01
C ALA A 40 16.00 -4.96 3.94
N ALA A 41 15.72 -5.31 2.69
CA ALA A 41 15.45 -4.35 1.62
C ALA A 41 14.20 -3.53 1.93
N LEU A 42 13.10 -4.17 2.36
CA LEU A 42 11.86 -3.47 2.73
C LEU A 42 12.10 -2.46 3.85
N SER A 43 12.93 -2.78 4.86
CA SER A 43 13.22 -1.87 5.98
C SER A 43 13.94 -0.57 5.55
N ARG A 44 14.61 -0.58 4.41
CA ARG A 44 15.25 0.62 3.84
C ARG A 44 14.28 1.47 3.03
N LEU A 45 13.28 0.83 2.42
CA LEU A 45 12.32 1.45 1.50
C LEU A 45 11.04 1.93 2.19
N ILE A 46 10.70 1.35 3.34
CA ILE A 46 9.47 1.62 4.09
C ILE A 46 9.81 2.27 5.43
N ASP A 47 9.19 3.40 5.73
CA ASP A 47 9.15 3.95 7.08
C ASP A 47 8.01 3.27 7.85
N TYR A 48 8.32 2.15 8.49
CA TYR A 48 7.35 1.33 9.21
C TYR A 48 6.62 2.10 10.32
N THR A 49 7.28 3.06 10.95
CA THR A 49 6.68 3.88 12.00
C THR A 49 5.59 4.78 11.42
N ALA A 50 5.92 5.50 10.35
CA ALA A 50 4.97 6.38 9.67
C ALA A 50 3.80 5.58 9.08
N VAL A 51 4.07 4.43 8.43
CA VAL A 51 3.01 3.60 7.85
C VAL A 51 2.10 2.99 8.91
N ARG A 52 2.63 2.50 10.05
CA ARG A 52 1.79 2.03 11.16
C ARG A 52 0.87 3.11 11.68
N GLN A 53 1.40 4.32 11.83
CA GLN A 53 0.60 5.47 12.28
C GLN A 53 -0.51 5.81 11.30
N SER A 54 -0.24 5.72 10.00
CA SER A 54 -1.23 6.00 8.95
C SER A 54 -2.32 4.92 8.83
N LEU A 55 -1.99 3.68 9.15
CA LEU A 55 -2.93 2.55 9.08
C LEU A 55 -3.91 2.50 10.27
N ARG A 56 -3.48 2.90 11.47
CA ARG A 56 -4.32 2.83 12.68
C ARG A 56 -5.71 3.44 12.51
N PRO A 57 -5.86 4.72 12.11
CA PRO A 57 -7.19 5.33 11.97
C PRO A 57 -8.03 4.70 10.85
N GLN A 58 -7.41 4.15 9.82
CA GLN A 58 -8.13 3.42 8.77
C GLN A 58 -8.70 2.09 9.27
N LEU A 59 -8.01 1.45 10.21
CA LEU A 59 -8.44 0.19 10.81
C LEU A 59 -9.51 0.39 11.89
N THR A 60 -9.59 1.57 12.49
CA THR A 60 -10.63 1.94 13.47
C THR A 60 -11.89 2.52 12.83
N GLY A 61 -12.00 2.48 11.50
CA GLY A 61 -13.20 2.86 10.78
C GLY A 61 -13.32 4.37 10.47
N ASN A 62 -12.22 5.10 10.50
CA ASN A 62 -12.19 6.51 10.07
C ASN A 62 -11.85 6.62 8.57
N PRO A 63 -12.84 6.82 7.67
CA PRO A 63 -12.60 6.88 6.23
C PRO A 63 -11.76 8.11 5.81
N ALA A 64 -11.78 9.19 6.59
CA ALA A 64 -10.96 10.37 6.31
C ALA A 64 -9.46 10.11 6.43
N ALA A 65 -9.06 9.02 7.08
CA ALA A 65 -7.68 8.62 7.23
C ALA A 65 -7.06 7.94 6.00
N GLN A 66 -7.82 7.73 4.94
CA GLN A 66 -7.29 7.24 3.66
C GLN A 66 -6.43 8.30 2.95
N ALA A 67 -6.68 9.58 3.24
CA ALA A 67 -5.80 10.65 2.79
C ALA A 67 -4.55 10.75 3.68
N PRO A 68 -3.35 10.96 3.09
CA PRO A 68 -2.15 11.16 3.89
C PRO A 68 -2.32 12.39 4.79
N ALA A 69 -1.96 12.23 6.07
CA ALA A 69 -1.93 13.36 6.99
C ALA A 69 -0.98 14.45 6.46
N PRO A 70 -1.31 15.73 6.67
CA PRO A 70 -0.39 16.82 6.34
C PRO A 70 0.95 16.61 7.05
N SER A 71 2.04 17.01 6.41
CA SER A 71 3.37 16.92 6.99
C SER A 71 3.49 17.83 8.22
N PHE A 72 4.50 17.58 9.05
CA PHE A 72 4.77 18.44 10.22
C PHE A 72 4.93 19.92 9.83
N LEU A 73 5.48 20.19 8.65
CA LEU A 73 5.65 21.55 8.12
C LEU A 73 4.34 22.18 7.66
N GLU A 74 3.35 21.39 7.28
CA GLU A 74 2.03 21.85 6.84
C GLU A 74 1.08 22.06 8.03
N ASP A 75 1.17 21.21 9.07
CA ASP A 75 0.32 21.30 10.26
C ASP A 75 1.08 20.79 11.52
N PRO A 76 1.88 21.65 12.15
CA PRO A 76 2.67 21.26 13.32
C PRO A 76 1.79 20.97 14.57
N ILE A 77 0.67 21.66 14.73
CA ILE A 77 -0.24 21.49 15.88
C ILE A 77 -1.02 20.17 15.74
N GLY A 78 -1.52 19.87 14.56
CA GLY A 78 -2.20 18.62 14.29
C GLY A 78 -1.26 17.41 14.37
N ALA A 79 0.02 17.59 14.09
CA ALA A 79 1.02 16.53 14.25
C ALA A 79 1.18 16.13 15.72
N VAL A 80 1.26 17.09 16.64
CA VAL A 80 1.34 16.85 18.08
C VAL A 80 0.07 16.21 18.61
N ARG A 81 -1.11 16.70 18.20
CA ARG A 81 -2.40 16.15 18.62
C ARG A 81 -2.56 14.68 18.21
N ARG A 82 -2.19 14.34 16.98
CA ARG A 82 -2.20 12.94 16.48
C ARG A 82 -1.31 12.00 17.31
N GLN A 83 -0.20 12.52 17.86
CA GLN A 83 0.70 11.75 18.72
C GLN A 83 0.04 11.36 20.05
N PHE A 84 -0.82 12.23 20.61
CA PHE A 84 -1.59 11.93 21.81
C PHE A 84 -2.77 10.98 21.56
N GLU A 85 -3.46 11.09 20.42
CA GLU A 85 -4.59 10.22 20.05
C GLU A 85 -4.15 8.76 19.77
N GLN A 86 -2.86 8.52 19.54
CA GLN A 86 -2.29 7.20 19.25
C GLN A 86 -2.07 6.32 20.50
N ALA A 87 -2.28 6.84 21.69
CA ALA A 87 -2.08 6.12 22.95
C ALA A 87 -3.22 5.17 23.33
N VAL A 88 -4.33 5.13 22.56
CA VAL A 88 -5.49 4.27 22.83
C VAL A 88 -5.31 2.90 22.21
N PRO A 89 -5.39 1.79 22.99
CA PRO A 89 -5.34 0.43 22.42
C PRO A 89 -6.55 0.17 21.53
N ALA A 90 -6.31 -0.04 20.23
CA ALA A 90 -7.36 -0.41 19.30
C ALA A 90 -7.63 -1.91 19.37
N LEU A 91 -8.85 -2.29 19.71
CA LEU A 91 -9.39 -3.65 19.54
C LEU A 91 -9.69 -3.83 18.04
N GLY A 92 -8.79 -4.47 17.30
CA GLY A 92 -8.97 -4.70 15.85
C GLY A 92 -7.71 -5.26 15.19
N PRO A 93 -7.75 -5.51 13.86
CA PRO A 93 -6.56 -5.97 13.13
C PRO A 93 -5.41 -4.96 13.31
N THR A 94 -4.25 -5.47 13.68
CA THR A 94 -3.08 -4.63 13.92
C THR A 94 -2.49 -4.15 12.59
N PRO A 95 -1.92 -2.95 12.53
CA PRO A 95 -1.24 -2.45 11.33
C PRO A 95 -0.17 -3.40 10.80
N ASP A 96 0.48 -4.16 11.68
CA ASP A 96 1.56 -5.09 11.31
C ASP A 96 1.10 -6.20 10.38
N THR A 97 -0.17 -6.59 10.41
CA THR A 97 -0.76 -7.56 9.48
C THR A 97 -0.63 -7.11 8.02
N TYR A 98 -0.63 -5.82 7.76
CA TYR A 98 -0.51 -5.22 6.42
C TYR A 98 0.93 -4.88 6.04
N LEU A 99 1.88 -5.06 6.96
CA LEU A 99 3.29 -4.71 6.79
C LEU A 99 4.21 -5.93 6.64
N THR A 100 3.64 -7.12 6.58
CA THR A 100 4.42 -8.31 6.20
C THR A 100 4.81 -8.24 4.72
N PRO A 101 5.93 -8.84 4.29
CA PRO A 101 6.30 -8.88 2.87
C PRO A 101 5.16 -9.38 1.97
N ALA A 102 4.49 -10.45 2.37
CA ALA A 102 3.35 -11.00 1.63
C ALA A 102 2.18 -10.00 1.49
N ALA A 103 1.85 -9.26 2.56
CA ALA A 103 0.79 -8.27 2.52
C ALA A 103 1.16 -7.07 1.65
N VAL A 104 2.38 -6.55 1.79
CA VAL A 104 2.89 -5.45 0.95
C VAL A 104 2.92 -5.87 -0.51
N GLY A 105 3.41 -7.08 -0.82
CA GLY A 105 3.40 -7.65 -2.17
C GLY A 105 1.99 -7.69 -2.75
N ALA A 106 1.03 -8.26 -2.01
CA ALA A 106 -0.36 -8.35 -2.43
C ALA A 106 -1.00 -6.97 -2.70
N LEU A 107 -0.74 -5.98 -1.82
CA LEU A 107 -1.22 -4.61 -2.01
C LEU A 107 -0.60 -3.95 -3.25
N THR A 108 0.69 -4.14 -3.49
CA THR A 108 1.37 -3.57 -4.67
C THR A 108 0.94 -4.21 -5.98
N ARG A 109 0.39 -5.44 -5.94
CA ARG A 109 -0.21 -6.14 -7.10
C ARG A 109 -1.70 -5.89 -7.27
N GLY A 110 -2.33 -5.11 -6.37
CA GLY A 110 -3.78 -4.85 -6.45
C GLY A 110 -4.63 -6.07 -6.15
N GLU A 111 -4.14 -7.01 -5.33
CA GLU A 111 -4.89 -8.21 -4.96
C GLU A 111 -5.95 -7.94 -3.88
N GLY A 112 -6.03 -6.69 -3.40
CA GLY A 112 -6.97 -6.25 -2.39
C GLY A 112 -6.47 -6.38 -0.95
N ARG A 113 -7.22 -5.76 -0.03
CA ARG A 113 -6.85 -5.57 1.38
C ARG A 113 -6.53 -6.86 2.14
N TYR A 114 -7.20 -7.95 1.80
CA TYR A 114 -7.13 -9.20 2.56
C TYR A 114 -6.48 -10.35 1.77
N ALA A 115 -5.81 -10.06 0.67
CA ALA A 115 -5.25 -11.09 -0.20
C ALA A 115 -4.22 -11.96 0.53
N SER A 116 -3.35 -11.37 1.35
CA SER A 116 -2.33 -12.11 2.13
C SER A 116 -2.93 -13.03 3.21
N GLN A 117 -4.22 -12.87 3.53
CA GLN A 117 -4.93 -13.69 4.50
C GLN A 117 -5.74 -14.82 3.84
N ARG A 118 -5.76 -14.86 2.50
CA ARG A 118 -6.45 -15.91 1.74
C ARG A 118 -5.51 -17.09 1.54
N THR A 119 -6.04 -18.29 1.64
CA THR A 119 -5.30 -19.48 1.23
C THR A 119 -5.07 -19.41 -0.28
N ALA A 120 -3.82 -19.59 -0.72
CA ALA A 120 -3.49 -19.62 -2.14
C ALA A 120 -4.31 -20.73 -2.82
N VAL A 121 -5.03 -20.37 -3.87
CA VAL A 121 -5.75 -21.33 -4.71
C VAL A 121 -4.74 -21.84 -5.74
N PRO A 122 -4.40 -23.16 -5.74
CA PRO A 122 -3.53 -23.72 -6.75
C PRO A 122 -4.13 -23.53 -8.15
N GLY A 123 -3.33 -22.99 -9.09
CA GLY A 123 -3.78 -22.76 -10.46
C GLY A 123 -4.38 -21.39 -10.74
N ALA A 124 -4.38 -20.47 -9.78
CA ALA A 124 -4.66 -19.06 -10.08
C ALA A 124 -3.57 -18.55 -11.04
N GLU A 125 -3.97 -18.21 -12.26
CA GLU A 125 -3.06 -17.65 -13.25
C GLU A 125 -2.34 -16.44 -12.66
N GLN A 126 -1.02 -16.38 -12.85
CA GLN A 126 -0.21 -15.20 -12.51
C GLN A 126 -0.74 -14.02 -13.33
N ARG A 127 -1.57 -13.19 -12.69
CA ARG A 127 -2.06 -11.96 -13.29
C ARG A 127 -0.89 -11.03 -13.59
N ARG A 128 -0.99 -10.32 -14.70
CA ARG A 128 -0.04 -9.26 -14.99
C ARG A 128 -0.08 -8.25 -13.86
N ASP A 129 1.08 -7.98 -13.28
CA ASP A 129 1.21 -6.97 -12.25
C ASP A 129 0.71 -5.61 -12.76
N PRO A 130 -0.27 -4.99 -12.11
CA PRO A 130 -0.77 -3.71 -12.54
C PRO A 130 0.34 -2.66 -12.44
N PHE A 131 0.38 -1.79 -13.42
CA PHE A 131 1.28 -0.64 -13.38
C PHE A 131 0.69 0.41 -12.45
N PRO A 132 1.47 1.00 -11.52
CA PRO A 132 0.95 2.02 -10.61
C PRO A 132 0.62 3.30 -11.38
N GLU A 133 -0.56 3.85 -11.12
CA GLU A 133 -1.00 5.13 -11.66
C GLU A 133 -0.48 6.29 -10.80
N PRO A 134 0.14 7.32 -11.38
CA PRO A 134 0.52 8.50 -10.62
C PRO A 134 -0.73 9.33 -10.28
N VAL A 135 -1.04 9.45 -8.98
CA VAL A 135 -2.15 10.28 -8.47
C VAL A 135 -1.68 11.70 -8.14
N PHE A 136 -0.46 11.80 -7.65
CA PHE A 136 0.17 13.07 -7.33
C PHE A 136 1.68 12.96 -7.50
N TRP A 137 2.29 14.02 -8.05
CA TRP A 137 3.72 14.06 -8.29
C TRP A 137 4.29 15.43 -7.92
N GLY A 138 5.08 15.48 -6.87
CA GLY A 138 5.73 16.68 -6.39
C GLY A 138 7.22 16.45 -6.09
N VAL A 139 7.92 17.51 -5.74
CA VAL A 139 9.37 17.48 -5.49
C VAL A 139 9.72 16.64 -4.27
N ASN A 140 8.90 16.67 -3.21
CA ASN A 140 9.18 16.01 -1.94
C ASN A 140 8.19 14.89 -1.60
N ARG A 141 7.10 14.77 -2.36
CA ARG A 141 6.05 13.78 -2.13
C ARG A 141 5.50 13.27 -3.46
N ALA A 142 5.30 11.98 -3.56
CA ALA A 142 4.63 11.35 -4.69
C ALA A 142 3.57 10.37 -4.17
N ARG A 143 2.44 10.26 -4.88
CA ARG A 143 1.39 9.29 -4.61
C ARG A 143 1.13 8.45 -5.86
N MET A 144 1.10 7.15 -5.66
CA MET A 144 0.79 6.19 -6.71
C MET A 144 -0.36 5.31 -6.24
N ALA A 145 -1.28 5.01 -7.14
CA ALA A 145 -2.40 4.13 -6.87
C ALA A 145 -2.27 2.83 -7.67
N VAL A 146 -2.71 1.76 -7.06
CA VAL A 146 -2.94 0.48 -7.73
C VAL A 146 -4.40 0.14 -7.55
N THR A 147 -5.09 -0.12 -8.66
CA THR A 147 -6.51 -0.48 -8.66
C THR A 147 -6.64 -1.99 -8.61
N ASP A 148 -7.49 -2.50 -7.72
CA ASP A 148 -7.85 -3.91 -7.65
C ASP A 148 -8.96 -4.27 -8.66
N GLU A 149 -9.31 -5.55 -8.76
CA GLU A 149 -10.37 -6.03 -9.66
C GLU A 149 -11.76 -5.47 -9.33
N GLY A 150 -11.98 -5.11 -8.08
CA GLY A 150 -13.23 -4.49 -7.63
C GLY A 150 -13.30 -2.99 -7.92
N GLY A 151 -12.24 -2.40 -8.52
CA GLY A 151 -12.14 -0.97 -8.78
C GLY A 151 -11.70 -0.17 -7.55
N SER A 152 -11.41 -0.80 -6.42
CA SER A 152 -10.91 -0.14 -5.22
C SER A 152 -9.42 0.16 -5.34
N LYS A 153 -8.98 1.29 -4.79
CA LYS A 153 -7.61 1.78 -4.98
C LYS A 153 -6.80 1.68 -3.70
N THR A 154 -5.62 1.08 -3.81
CA THR A 154 -4.57 1.19 -2.80
C THR A 154 -3.67 2.37 -3.16
N VAL A 155 -3.51 3.33 -2.25
CA VAL A 155 -2.69 4.52 -2.50
C VAL A 155 -1.41 4.45 -1.68
N PHE A 156 -0.28 4.47 -2.37
CA PHE A 156 1.05 4.49 -1.77
C PHE A 156 1.60 5.91 -1.80
N THR A 157 1.94 6.47 -0.64
CA THR A 157 2.53 7.80 -0.54
C THR A 157 3.99 7.69 -0.18
N PHE A 158 4.82 8.28 -1.00
CA PHE A 158 6.27 8.34 -0.84
C PHE A 158 6.69 9.74 -0.42
N GLU A 159 7.63 9.84 0.48
CA GLU A 159 8.33 11.07 0.85
C GLU A 159 9.82 10.96 0.55
N ARG A 160 10.38 12.05 0.10
CA ARG A 160 11.78 12.16 -0.23
C ARG A 160 12.61 12.40 1.02
N ARG A 161 13.63 11.56 1.25
CA ARG A 161 14.60 11.68 2.35
C ARG A 161 15.98 12.15 1.85
N GLY A 162 16.23 12.02 0.55
CA GLY A 162 17.46 12.45 -0.12
C GLY A 162 17.22 12.73 -1.61
N PRO A 163 18.25 13.10 -2.39
CA PRO A 163 18.07 13.42 -3.80
C PRO A 163 17.37 12.34 -4.61
N PHE A 164 17.66 11.07 -4.33
CA PHE A 164 17.08 9.89 -4.98
C PHE A 164 16.52 8.87 -3.97
N ASP A 165 16.56 9.19 -2.67
CA ASP A 165 16.04 8.34 -1.59
C ASP A 165 14.57 8.71 -1.31
N TRP A 166 13.68 7.78 -1.66
CA TRP A 166 12.25 7.89 -1.46
C TRP A 166 11.78 6.74 -0.57
N ARG A 167 11.04 7.07 0.48
CA ARG A 167 10.49 6.08 1.41
C ARG A 167 8.98 6.10 1.41
N LEU A 168 8.40 4.93 1.48
CA LEU A 168 6.97 4.76 1.69
C LEU A 168 6.63 5.17 3.13
N VAL A 169 5.73 6.15 3.29
CA VAL A 169 5.33 6.70 4.58
C VAL A 169 3.84 6.50 4.89
N HIS A 170 3.04 6.18 3.87
CA HIS A 170 1.60 5.99 4.03
C HIS A 170 1.07 5.00 3.01
N ILE A 171 0.17 4.13 3.46
CA ILE A 171 -0.63 3.25 2.61
C ILE A 171 -2.10 3.57 2.88
N GLY A 172 -2.82 4.06 1.86
CA GLY A 172 -4.27 4.13 1.85
C GLY A 172 -4.81 2.77 1.43
N LEU A 173 -5.43 2.05 2.37
CA LEU A 173 -5.94 0.71 2.12
C LEU A 173 -7.16 0.76 1.18
N PRO A 174 -7.29 -0.19 0.26
CA PRO A 174 -8.47 -0.29 -0.59
C PRO A 174 -9.70 -0.62 0.25
N GLU A 175 -10.87 -0.24 -0.23
CA GLU A 175 -12.12 -0.71 0.34
C GLU A 175 -12.20 -2.23 0.18
N GLY A 176 -12.75 -2.90 1.17
CA GLY A 176 -12.87 -4.35 1.10
C GLY A 176 -13.63 -4.93 2.27
N VAL A 177 -14.39 -5.97 2.00
CA VAL A 177 -15.11 -6.74 3.02
C VAL A 177 -14.14 -7.77 3.59
N SER A 178 -14.03 -7.82 4.94
CA SER A 178 -13.24 -8.83 5.63
C SER A 178 -13.71 -10.24 5.25
N PRO A 179 -12.81 -11.19 4.98
CA PRO A 179 -13.17 -12.59 4.79
C PRO A 179 -13.99 -13.19 5.94
N ALA A 180 -13.77 -12.68 7.15
CA ALA A 180 -14.53 -13.07 8.34
C ALA A 180 -15.99 -12.59 8.34
N ALA A 181 -16.33 -11.62 7.47
CA ALA A 181 -17.69 -11.09 7.34
C ALA A 181 -18.53 -11.82 6.28
N ARG A 182 -18.01 -12.88 5.65
CA ARG A 182 -18.83 -13.70 4.76
C ARG A 182 -19.82 -14.47 5.64
N PRO A 183 -21.15 -14.31 5.45
CA PRO A 183 -22.13 -15.11 6.18
C PRO A 183 -21.80 -16.59 5.98
N ALA A 184 -21.81 -17.35 7.04
CA ALA A 184 -21.72 -18.80 6.94
C ALA A 184 -22.75 -19.28 5.91
N PRO A 185 -22.41 -20.20 4.99
CA PRO A 185 -23.40 -20.76 4.08
C PRO A 185 -24.55 -21.27 4.94
N ALA A 186 -25.78 -20.85 4.59
CA ALA A 186 -26.97 -21.29 5.30
C ALA A 186 -26.92 -22.81 5.45
N PRO A 187 -27.23 -23.37 6.63
CA PRO A 187 -27.23 -24.79 6.79
C PRO A 187 -28.14 -25.36 5.72
N VAL A 188 -27.61 -26.22 4.87
CA VAL A 188 -28.41 -26.99 3.91
C VAL A 188 -29.45 -27.74 4.71
N ALA A 189 -30.65 -27.16 4.76
CA ALA A 189 -31.77 -27.81 5.39
C ALA A 189 -31.90 -29.19 4.77
N ALA A 190 -31.77 -30.18 5.59
CA ALA A 190 -31.84 -31.59 5.25
C ALA A 190 -33.14 -31.87 4.45
N LEU A 191 -32.98 -31.91 3.12
CA LEU A 191 -33.95 -32.49 2.19
C LEU A 191 -33.86 -34.04 2.30
N SER A 192 -34.12 -34.57 3.48
CA SER A 192 -34.17 -36.01 3.66
C SER A 192 -35.16 -36.38 4.76
N ALA A 193 -36.43 -36.15 4.52
CA ALA A 193 -37.49 -36.88 5.25
C ALA A 193 -38.81 -36.71 4.49
N SER A 194 -38.95 -37.31 3.34
CA SER A 194 -40.32 -37.66 2.85
C SER A 194 -40.19 -38.69 1.72
N LYS A 195 -39.89 -39.92 2.15
CA LYS A 195 -40.24 -41.09 1.35
C LYS A 195 -40.31 -42.30 2.28
N ASN A 196 -41.46 -42.41 2.97
CA ASN A 196 -42.04 -43.67 3.36
C ASN A 196 -43.41 -43.39 3.94
N GLY A 197 -44.42 -43.84 3.25
CA GLY A 197 -45.82 -43.83 3.73
C GLY A 197 -46.79 -44.08 2.59
N GLY A 198 -47.05 -45.35 2.31
CA GLY A 198 -48.14 -45.76 1.46
C GLY A 198 -47.89 -47.10 0.82
#